data_29d5a3c16e274daf3459d35d7dc05c38
#
_entry.id   29d5a3c16e274daf3459d35d7dc05c38
#
_cell.length_a   1.000
_cell.length_b   1.000
_cell.length_c   1.000
_cell.angle_alpha   90.00
_cell.angle_beta   90.00
_cell.angle_gamma   90.00
#
_symmetry.space_group_name_H-M   'P 1'
#
loop_
_entity.id
_entity.type
_entity.pdbx_description
1 polymer ?
#
loop_
_entity_poly.entity_id
_entity_poly.type
_entity_poly.pdbx_seq_one_letter_code
_entity_poly.pdbx_strand_id
1 'polypeptide(L)'
;TLALLPYFVHEIYRSIQAELKKEYVLMLRLDGISNSVLLKETILPNIAPQYIQEISRAFTIAILDISALSFISLGAQRPAPEWGAMIKDSLELIYLAPWTVILPGLAIIISVIGLVFTNGLCRAITKYYE
;
A
#
# COMPACT_ATOMS: atom_id res chain seq x y z
N THR A 1 -10.24 -5.86 5.24
CA THR A 1 -8.84 -5.56 5.65
C THR A 1 -8.14 -6.75 6.28
N LEU A 2 -8.76 -7.50 7.19
CA LEU A 2 -8.17 -8.73 7.78
C LEU A 2 -7.91 -9.83 6.73
N ALA A 3 -8.72 -9.90 5.68
CA ALA A 3 -8.53 -10.85 4.58
C ALA A 3 -7.25 -10.61 3.74
N LEU A 4 -6.69 -9.40 3.79
CA LEU A 4 -5.44 -9.08 3.08
C LEU A 4 -4.18 -9.47 3.88
N LEU A 5 -4.30 -9.68 5.19
CA LEU A 5 -3.18 -10.05 6.07
C LEU A 5 -2.43 -11.33 5.61
N PRO A 6 -3.11 -12.47 5.33
CA PRO A 6 -2.43 -13.67 4.88
C PRO A 6 -1.75 -13.48 3.51
N TYR A 7 -2.32 -12.67 2.63
CA TYR A 7 -1.71 -12.33 1.35
C TYR A 7 -0.39 -11.56 1.55
N PHE A 8 -0.37 -10.56 2.45
CA PHE A 8 0.84 -9.80 2.78
C PHE A 8 1.94 -10.67 3.38
N VAL A 9 1.59 -11.51 4.36
CA VAL A 9 2.56 -12.40 5.00
C VAL A 9 3.16 -13.36 3.97
N HIS A 10 2.35 -13.87 3.05
CA HIS A 10 2.82 -14.79 2.01
C HIS A 10 3.73 -14.09 1.00
N GLU A 11 3.39 -12.88 0.57
CA GLU A 11 4.21 -12.09 -0.38
C GLU A 11 5.56 -11.69 0.24
N ILE A 12 5.55 -11.26 1.50
CA ILE A 12 6.76 -11.00 2.29
C ILE A 12 7.66 -12.23 2.37
N TYR A 13 7.10 -13.37 2.76
CA TYR A 13 7.83 -14.61 2.88
C TYR A 13 8.45 -15.04 1.55
N ARG A 14 7.70 -14.90 0.46
CA ARG A 14 8.14 -15.23 -0.89
C ARG A 14 9.28 -14.33 -1.36
N SER A 15 9.21 -13.03 -1.08
CA SER A 15 10.26 -12.06 -1.41
C SER A 15 11.55 -12.35 -0.64
N ILE A 16 11.46 -12.65 0.66
CA ILE A 16 12.63 -13.04 1.47
C ILE A 16 13.24 -14.34 0.94
N GLN A 17 12.43 -15.34 0.62
CA GLN A 17 12.94 -16.60 0.07
C GLN A 17 13.61 -16.44 -1.29
N ALA A 18 13.07 -15.57 -2.14
CA ALA A 18 13.66 -15.27 -3.44
C ALA A 18 15.03 -14.61 -3.29
N GLU A 19 15.15 -13.67 -2.35
CA GLU A 19 16.40 -12.98 -2.07
C GLU A 19 17.46 -13.90 -1.46
N LEU A 20 17.05 -14.79 -0.55
CA LEU A 20 17.95 -15.78 0.08
C LEU A 20 18.54 -16.80 -0.92
N LYS A 21 17.92 -16.99 -2.09
CA LYS A 21 18.38 -17.90 -3.15
C LYS A 21 19.38 -17.27 -4.11
N LYS A 22 19.62 -15.97 -4.03
CA LYS A 22 20.56 -15.28 -4.91
C LYS A 22 22.01 -15.70 -4.60
N GLU A 23 22.82 -15.80 -5.63
CA GLU A 23 24.21 -16.30 -5.54
C GLU A 23 25.10 -15.49 -4.57
N TYR A 24 24.91 -14.17 -4.52
CA TYR A 24 25.70 -13.32 -3.61
C TYR A 24 25.44 -13.64 -2.14
N VAL A 25 24.22 -14.06 -1.77
CA VAL A 25 23.88 -14.47 -0.40
C VAL A 25 24.59 -15.75 -0.04
N LEU A 26 24.75 -16.65 -1.00
CA LEU A 26 25.50 -17.89 -0.81
C LEU A 26 27.00 -17.60 -0.56
N MET A 27 27.58 -16.67 -1.32
CA MET A 27 28.97 -16.23 -1.12
C MET A 27 29.20 -15.62 0.25
N LEU A 28 28.31 -14.72 0.69
CA LEU A 28 28.40 -14.10 2.01
C LEU A 28 28.28 -15.11 3.18
N ARG A 29 27.50 -16.18 2.97
CA ARG A 29 27.42 -17.29 3.94
C ARG A 29 28.71 -18.10 3.98
N LEU A 30 29.38 -18.31 2.86
CA LEU A 30 30.65 -19.02 2.78
C LEU A 30 31.77 -18.21 3.45
N ASP A 31 31.70 -16.87 3.41
CA ASP A 31 32.62 -15.97 4.12
C ASP A 31 32.40 -15.94 5.65
N GLY A 32 31.46 -16.72 6.16
CA GLY A 32 31.22 -16.87 7.62
C GLY A 32 30.43 -15.75 8.26
N ILE A 33 29.75 -14.91 7.47
CA ILE A 33 28.91 -13.82 7.98
C ILE A 33 27.70 -14.41 8.71
N SER A 34 27.42 -13.89 9.93
CA SER A 34 26.28 -14.38 10.71
C SER A 34 24.95 -14.08 10.02
N ASN A 35 23.99 -14.99 10.17
CA ASN A 35 22.65 -14.85 9.55
C ASN A 35 21.94 -13.55 9.95
N SER A 36 22.22 -13.01 11.15
CA SER A 36 21.62 -11.77 11.64
C SER A 36 22.17 -10.53 10.93
N VAL A 37 23.46 -10.51 10.64
CA VAL A 37 24.12 -9.43 9.90
C VAL A 37 23.69 -9.48 8.44
N LEU A 38 23.69 -10.66 7.84
CA LEU A 38 23.21 -10.88 6.48
C LEU A 38 21.78 -10.38 6.30
N LEU A 39 20.89 -10.68 7.25
CA LEU A 39 19.50 -10.24 7.19
C LEU A 39 19.37 -8.73 7.29
N LYS A 40 20.07 -8.09 8.24
CA LYS A 40 19.91 -6.65 8.52
C LYS A 40 20.62 -5.76 7.50
N GLU A 41 21.82 -6.14 7.09
CA GLU A 41 22.68 -5.26 6.29
C GLU A 41 22.56 -5.51 4.79
N THR A 42 22.14 -6.72 4.40
CA THR A 42 22.08 -7.08 2.98
C THR A 42 20.66 -7.31 2.50
N ILE A 43 19.89 -8.16 3.18
CA ILE A 43 18.57 -8.57 2.69
C ILE A 43 17.53 -7.48 2.92
N LEU A 44 17.46 -6.94 4.14
CA LEU A 44 16.45 -5.96 4.52
C LEU A 44 16.46 -4.69 3.65
N PRO A 45 17.61 -4.02 3.41
CA PRO A 45 17.64 -2.85 2.55
C PRO A 45 17.31 -3.16 1.09
N ASN A 46 17.65 -4.36 0.62
CA ASN A 46 17.42 -4.77 -0.77
C ASN A 46 15.94 -5.07 -1.07
N ILE A 47 15.21 -5.58 -0.07
CA ILE A 47 13.77 -5.83 -0.20
C ILE A 47 12.89 -4.64 0.25
N ALA A 48 13.47 -3.63 0.92
CA ALA A 48 12.74 -2.46 1.42
C ALA A 48 11.90 -1.74 0.33
N PRO A 49 12.40 -1.51 -0.91
CA PRO A 49 11.61 -0.87 -1.96
C PRO A 49 10.38 -1.70 -2.35
N GLN A 50 10.50 -3.04 -2.38
CA GLN A 50 9.40 -3.94 -2.67
C GLN A 50 8.31 -3.86 -1.59
N TYR A 51 8.71 -3.79 -0.31
CA TYR A 51 7.79 -3.62 0.81
C TYR A 51 7.01 -2.30 0.75
N ILE A 52 7.69 -1.21 0.46
CA ILE A 52 7.05 0.10 0.31
C ILE A 52 5.99 0.06 -0.80
N GLN A 53 6.28 -0.60 -1.91
CA GLN A 53 5.33 -0.78 -3.00
C GLN A 53 4.10 -1.58 -2.58
N GLU A 54 4.28 -2.72 -1.91
CA GLU A 54 3.17 -3.56 -1.46
C GLU A 54 2.33 -2.87 -0.38
N ILE A 55 2.95 -2.17 0.56
CA ILE A 55 2.24 -1.38 1.56
C ILE A 55 1.42 -0.27 0.90
N SER A 56 1.99 0.49 -0.03
CA SER A 56 1.27 1.56 -0.74
C SER A 56 0.11 1.01 -1.57
N ARG A 57 0.29 -0.14 -2.21
CA ARG A 57 -0.77 -0.85 -2.94
C ARG A 57 -1.92 -1.25 -2.01
N ALA A 58 -1.58 -1.80 -0.84
CA ALA A 58 -2.58 -2.17 0.15
C ALA A 58 -3.37 -0.98 0.68
N PHE A 59 -2.69 0.13 0.96
CA PHE A 59 -3.36 1.37 1.36
C PHE A 59 -4.32 1.87 0.28
N THR A 60 -3.91 1.82 -0.99
CA THR A 60 -4.77 2.21 -2.11
C THR A 60 -6.03 1.36 -2.16
N ILE A 61 -5.90 0.04 -2.08
CA ILE A 61 -7.05 -0.88 -2.07
C ILE A 61 -7.93 -0.61 -0.84
N ALA A 62 -7.33 -0.46 0.33
CA ALA A 62 -8.08 -0.21 1.57
C ALA A 62 -8.89 1.09 1.52
N ILE A 63 -8.32 2.17 0.99
CA ILE A 63 -9.04 3.46 0.82
C ILE A 63 -10.26 3.28 -0.10
N LEU A 64 -10.07 2.60 -1.24
CA LEU A 64 -11.15 2.38 -2.20
C LEU A 64 -12.23 1.45 -1.62
N ASP A 65 -11.86 0.35 -0.96
CA ASP A 65 -12.80 -0.59 -0.36
C ASP A 65 -13.62 0.08 0.75
N ILE A 66 -12.96 0.81 1.67
CA ILE A 66 -13.65 1.51 2.76
C ILE A 66 -14.59 2.57 2.19
N SER A 67 -14.14 3.36 1.22
CA SER A 67 -14.96 4.40 0.60
C SER A 67 -16.17 3.81 -0.14
N ALA A 68 -15.99 2.69 -0.85
CA ALA A 68 -17.06 2.00 -1.54
C ALA A 68 -18.10 1.41 -0.56
N LEU A 69 -17.62 0.74 0.51
CA LEU A 69 -18.50 0.17 1.54
C LEU A 69 -19.28 1.24 2.29
N SER A 70 -18.65 2.37 2.60
CA SER A 70 -19.29 3.50 3.26
C SER A 70 -20.33 4.18 2.36
N PHE A 71 -20.06 4.26 1.06
CA PHE A 71 -21.00 4.78 0.08
C PHE A 71 -22.29 3.96 0.02
N ILE A 72 -22.23 2.63 0.10
CA ILE A 72 -23.42 1.76 0.13
C ILE A 72 -23.98 1.53 1.54
N SER A 73 -23.55 2.29 2.55
CA SER A 73 -23.94 2.21 3.97
C SER A 73 -23.58 0.91 4.67
N LEU A 74 -22.64 0.13 4.16
CA LEU A 74 -22.10 -1.06 4.84
C LEU A 74 -20.81 -0.79 5.60
N GLY A 75 -20.24 0.42 5.44
CA GLY A 75 -19.05 0.88 6.17
C GLY A 75 -19.37 1.69 7.42
N ALA A 76 -18.44 2.55 7.84
CA ALA A 76 -18.62 3.44 8.96
C ALA A 76 -19.72 4.47 8.66
N GLN A 77 -20.63 4.62 9.63
CA GLN A 77 -21.73 5.56 9.56
C GLN A 77 -21.50 6.72 10.51
N ARG A 78 -22.29 7.80 10.35
CA ARG A 78 -22.22 8.95 11.25
C ARG A 78 -22.22 8.52 12.71
N PRO A 79 -21.37 9.13 13.56
CA PRO A 79 -20.63 10.38 13.37
C PRO A 79 -19.22 10.23 12.78
N ALA A 80 -18.80 9.04 12.30
CA ALA A 80 -17.46 8.86 11.74
C ALA A 80 -17.28 9.65 10.42
N PRO A 81 -16.27 10.54 10.33
CA PRO A 81 -16.01 11.31 9.11
C PRO A 81 -15.31 10.41 8.08
N GLU A 82 -16.05 9.94 7.10
CA GLU A 82 -15.52 9.16 5.97
C GLU A 82 -15.96 9.76 4.64
N TRP A 83 -15.02 9.80 3.69
CA TRP A 83 -15.25 10.41 2.38
C TRP A 83 -16.36 9.72 1.60
N GLY A 84 -16.44 8.38 1.63
CA GLY A 84 -17.50 7.63 0.96
C GLY A 84 -18.90 7.91 1.54
N ALA A 85 -19.02 7.97 2.86
CA ALA A 85 -20.25 8.35 3.53
C ALA A 85 -20.65 9.80 3.25
N MET A 86 -19.67 10.72 3.23
CA MET A 86 -19.90 12.14 2.89
C MET A 86 -20.44 12.31 1.48
N ILE A 87 -19.90 11.57 0.50
CA ILE A 87 -20.40 11.58 -0.89
C ILE A 87 -21.86 11.14 -0.89
N LYS A 88 -22.19 10.02 -0.26
CA LYS A 88 -23.53 9.49 -0.21
C LYS A 88 -24.54 10.48 0.40
N ASP A 89 -24.20 11.02 1.56
CA ASP A 89 -25.07 11.94 2.30
C ASP A 89 -25.30 13.25 1.55
N SER A 90 -24.38 13.63 0.68
CA SER A 90 -24.44 14.85 -0.12
C SER A 90 -25.11 14.68 -1.49
N LEU A 91 -25.48 13.45 -1.88
CA LEU A 91 -26.12 13.21 -3.19
C LEU A 91 -27.45 13.95 -3.35
N GLU A 92 -28.23 14.10 -2.28
CA GLU A 92 -29.50 14.84 -2.30
C GLU A 92 -29.29 16.34 -2.58
N LEU A 93 -28.13 16.86 -2.21
CA LEU A 93 -27.77 18.26 -2.35
C LEU A 93 -26.99 18.56 -3.66
N ILE A 94 -26.80 17.58 -4.54
CA ILE A 94 -25.93 17.71 -5.73
C ILE A 94 -26.32 18.86 -6.66
N TYR A 95 -27.61 19.19 -6.74
CA TYR A 95 -28.12 20.28 -7.57
C TYR A 95 -28.00 21.66 -6.89
N LEU A 96 -27.97 21.71 -5.55
CA LEU A 96 -27.87 22.95 -4.78
C LEU A 96 -26.43 23.28 -4.43
N ALA A 97 -25.62 22.25 -4.10
CA ALA A 97 -24.25 22.39 -3.62
C ALA A 97 -23.35 21.27 -4.17
N PRO A 98 -22.99 21.28 -5.46
CA PRO A 98 -22.23 20.20 -6.08
C PRO A 98 -20.85 19.97 -5.45
N TRP A 99 -20.24 20.98 -4.85
CA TRP A 99 -18.95 20.91 -4.17
C TRP A 99 -18.94 19.95 -2.99
N THR A 100 -20.08 19.68 -2.34
CA THR A 100 -20.18 18.74 -1.22
C THR A 100 -19.89 17.29 -1.64
N VAL A 101 -20.11 16.94 -2.90
CA VAL A 101 -19.78 15.65 -3.50
C VAL A 101 -18.38 15.67 -4.13
N ILE A 102 -18.03 16.79 -4.79
CA ILE A 102 -16.76 16.93 -5.52
C ILE A 102 -15.58 16.92 -4.58
N LEU A 103 -15.63 17.64 -3.44
CA LEU A 103 -14.49 17.75 -2.51
C LEU A 103 -14.06 16.41 -1.93
N PRO A 104 -14.93 15.58 -1.33
CA PRO A 104 -14.50 14.27 -0.83
C PRO A 104 -14.10 13.31 -1.95
N GLY A 105 -14.71 13.41 -3.14
CA GLY A 105 -14.29 12.65 -4.31
C GLY A 105 -12.87 13.01 -4.75
N LEU A 106 -12.54 14.29 -4.82
CA LEU A 106 -11.19 14.76 -5.11
C LEU A 106 -10.18 14.32 -4.04
N ALA A 107 -10.57 14.32 -2.76
CA ALA A 107 -9.70 13.85 -1.69
C ALA A 107 -9.30 12.38 -1.87
N ILE A 108 -10.24 11.51 -2.26
CA ILE A 108 -9.96 10.10 -2.58
C ILE A 108 -9.01 10.01 -3.78
N ILE A 109 -9.28 10.74 -4.86
CA ILE A 109 -8.48 10.72 -6.09
C ILE A 109 -7.04 11.17 -5.80
N ILE A 110 -6.85 12.28 -5.10
CA ILE A 110 -5.54 12.82 -4.75
C ILE A 110 -4.75 11.83 -3.87
N SER A 111 -5.42 11.22 -2.89
CA SER A 111 -4.80 10.21 -2.03
C SER A 111 -4.32 8.99 -2.80
N VAL A 112 -5.15 8.48 -3.71
CA VAL A 112 -4.81 7.34 -4.57
C VAL A 112 -3.68 7.68 -5.53
N ILE A 113 -3.73 8.84 -6.19
CA ILE A 113 -2.66 9.31 -7.10
C ILE A 113 -1.34 9.45 -6.33
N GLY A 114 -1.35 10.03 -5.12
CA GLY A 114 -0.17 10.16 -4.29
C GLY A 114 0.48 8.80 -3.97
N LEU A 115 -0.32 7.81 -3.61
CA LEU A 115 0.16 6.45 -3.34
C LEU A 115 0.70 5.76 -4.59
N VAL A 116 0.03 5.91 -5.74
CA VAL A 116 0.50 5.35 -7.02
C VAL A 116 1.80 6.01 -7.46
N PHE A 117 1.93 7.33 -7.26
CA PHE A 117 3.16 8.06 -7.60
C PHE A 117 4.35 7.60 -6.73
N THR A 118 4.12 7.37 -5.44
CA THR A 118 5.13 6.79 -4.54
C THR A 118 5.61 5.43 -5.04
N ASN A 119 4.70 4.59 -5.52
CA ASN A 119 5.05 3.30 -6.12
C ASN A 119 5.90 3.45 -7.39
N GLY A 120 5.57 4.42 -8.22
CA GLY A 120 6.34 4.73 -9.44
C GLY A 120 7.77 5.16 -9.13
N LEU A 121 7.94 6.04 -8.15
CA LEU A 121 9.27 6.49 -7.70
C LEU A 121 10.09 5.35 -7.11
N CYS A 122 9.51 4.52 -6.26
CA CYS A 122 10.20 3.35 -5.70
C CYS A 122 10.66 2.39 -6.79
N ARG A 123 9.84 2.14 -7.81
CA ARG A 123 10.23 1.32 -8.98
C ARG A 123 11.39 1.93 -9.77
N ALA A 124 11.37 3.23 -9.99
CA ALA A 124 12.44 3.92 -10.72
C ALA A 124 13.77 3.84 -9.97
N ILE A 125 13.74 4.00 -8.64
CA ILE A 125 14.92 3.90 -7.79
C ILE A 125 15.47 2.46 -7.80
N THR A 126 14.63 1.44 -7.65
CA THR A 126 15.06 0.04 -7.66
C THR A 126 15.74 -0.33 -8.97
N LYS A 127 15.19 0.12 -10.09
CA LYS A 127 15.77 -0.13 -11.43
C LYS A 127 17.11 0.58 -11.67
N TYR A 128 17.42 1.62 -10.91
CA TYR A 128 18.69 2.35 -11.02
C TYR A 128 19.81 1.67 -10.22
N TYR A 129 19.47 0.84 -9.23
CA TYR A 129 20.43 0.13 -8.39
C TYR A 129 20.65 -1.34 -8.82
N GLU A 130 19.89 -1.87 -9.79
CA GLU A 130 20.16 -3.13 -10.49
C GLU A 130 21.12 -2.92 -11.67
#